data_9f3bbcf5b73e682b487521926c9b5b59
#
_entry.id   9f3bbcf5b73e682b487521926c9b5b59
#
_cell.length_a   1.000
_cell.length_b   1.000
_cell.length_c   1.000
_cell.angle_alpha   90.00
_cell.angle_beta   90.00
_cell.angle_gamma   90.00
#
_symmetry.space_group_name_H-M   'P 1'
#
loop_
_entity.id
_entity.type
_entity.pdbx_description
1 polymer ?
#
loop_
_entity_poly.entity_id
_entity_poly.type
_entity_poly.pdbx_seq_one_letter_code
_entity_poly.pdbx_strand_id
1 'polypeptide(L)'
;MATPNSVAPTNCSWWPISALESDAGKAKEGEENQDPADPALGSQDRLVLYHWTQSFSSQKVRLVIAEKGLPCEERDVSMPLLEHKEPWFMRLNLGEEVPVIIHRDNIISDYNQIIDYMEKNFTGENVTQLIPEPGSLLHSRVLQYRELLDSLPMDAYTHGCILHPELTTDSMIPKYATAEIRRHLANASTELMKLDHEDEPQLTEPYLSKQKKLMAKILEHDNVNYLKKILGDLGMVLDQIEAELEKRKLEYQGQKCELWLCGCVFTLADVLLGATLHRLKFLGLSKKYWEDGSRPNLQSFFDRIQKRFAFRKVLGDIHTTLLSAVVPNAFRLVKRKPPSFFGASFLMGSLGGMGYFAYWYLKKKYI
;
A
#
# COMPACT_ATOMS: atom_id res chain seq x y z
N MET A 1 20.08 -38.14 -3.02
CA MET A 1 19.55 -37.16 -2.02
C MET A 1 20.37 -35.90 -2.16
N ALA A 2 19.86 -34.92 -2.89
CA ALA A 2 20.53 -33.66 -3.12
C ALA A 2 19.75 -32.59 -2.36
N THR A 3 20.42 -31.89 -1.48
CA THR A 3 19.91 -30.74 -0.72
C THR A 3 19.74 -29.53 -1.64
N PRO A 4 18.68 -28.73 -1.54
CA PRO A 4 18.55 -27.51 -2.31
C PRO A 4 19.47 -26.41 -1.76
N ASN A 5 20.25 -25.83 -2.64
CA ASN A 5 21.09 -24.67 -2.37
C ASN A 5 20.26 -23.46 -1.95
N SER A 6 20.53 -22.95 -0.77
CA SER A 6 20.09 -21.63 -0.31
C SER A 6 20.84 -20.57 -1.12
N VAL A 7 20.12 -19.82 -1.93
CA VAL A 7 20.66 -18.63 -2.59
C VAL A 7 20.72 -17.52 -1.53
N ALA A 8 21.94 -17.16 -1.15
CA ALA A 8 22.19 -16.03 -0.26
C ALA A 8 21.73 -14.71 -0.93
N PRO A 9 21.20 -13.75 -0.16
CA PRO A 9 20.87 -12.43 -0.70
C PRO A 9 22.14 -11.72 -1.13
N THR A 10 22.20 -11.33 -2.40
CA THR A 10 23.27 -10.48 -2.93
C THR A 10 23.15 -9.09 -2.32
N ASN A 11 24.00 -8.79 -1.36
CA ASN A 11 24.24 -7.44 -0.85
C ASN A 11 24.78 -6.56 -1.99
N CYS A 12 23.94 -5.76 -2.62
CA CYS A 12 24.36 -4.70 -3.52
C CYS A 12 24.85 -3.46 -2.72
N SER A 13 26.02 -3.56 -2.12
CA SER A 13 26.68 -2.47 -1.37
C SER A 13 27.78 -1.78 -2.16
N TRP A 14 27.51 -1.33 -3.37
CA TRP A 14 28.58 -0.75 -4.22
C TRP A 14 28.41 0.73 -4.56
N TRP A 15 27.52 1.48 -3.88
CA TRP A 15 27.37 2.92 -4.14
C TRP A 15 27.31 3.73 -2.85
N PRO A 16 28.15 4.77 -2.68
CA PRO A 16 28.08 5.63 -1.50
C PRO A 16 26.79 6.49 -1.55
N ILE A 17 26.10 6.54 -0.43
CA ILE A 17 24.84 7.31 -0.21
C ILE A 17 25.01 8.79 -0.60
N SER A 18 26.22 9.37 -0.50
CA SER A 18 26.51 10.73 -0.90
C SER A 18 26.27 11.04 -2.38
N ALA A 19 26.28 10.03 -3.26
CA ALA A 19 25.99 10.22 -4.69
C ALA A 19 24.49 10.33 -5.00
N LEU A 20 23.62 9.81 -4.11
CA LEU A 20 22.16 9.88 -4.26
C LEU A 20 21.60 11.24 -3.83
N GLU A 21 22.25 11.90 -2.86
CA GLU A 21 21.86 13.25 -2.41
C GLU A 21 22.17 14.33 -3.45
N SER A 22 23.22 14.17 -4.27
CA SER A 22 23.62 15.17 -5.25
C SER A 22 22.70 15.27 -6.48
N ASP A 23 22.04 14.18 -6.87
CA ASP A 23 21.11 14.17 -8.01
C ASP A 23 19.68 14.59 -7.63
N ALA A 24 19.28 14.40 -6.35
CA ALA A 24 17.98 14.90 -5.85
C ALA A 24 18.00 16.43 -5.63
N GLY A 25 19.16 17.05 -5.50
CA GLY A 25 19.34 18.48 -5.19
C GLY A 25 19.30 19.43 -6.39
N LYS A 26 19.20 18.96 -7.63
CA LYS A 26 19.15 19.82 -8.83
C LYS A 26 17.76 20.27 -9.30
N ALA A 27 16.73 20.07 -8.51
CA ALA A 27 15.43 20.70 -8.70
C ALA A 27 15.41 22.05 -7.95
N LYS A 28 15.79 23.09 -8.65
CA LYS A 28 15.64 24.55 -8.41
C LYS A 28 15.19 25.00 -7.01
N GLU A 29 16.06 25.76 -6.37
CA GLU A 29 15.79 26.66 -5.27
C GLU A 29 14.56 27.55 -5.55
N GLY A 30 13.61 27.51 -4.66
CA GLY A 30 12.43 28.36 -4.58
C GLY A 30 11.89 28.33 -3.17
N GLU A 31 12.26 29.36 -2.40
CA GLU A 31 11.74 29.84 -1.12
C GLU A 31 11.35 28.81 -0.05
N GLU A 32 12.26 28.65 0.90
CA GLU A 32 12.09 28.03 2.20
C GLU A 32 11.11 28.83 3.07
N ASN A 33 9.97 28.21 3.40
CA ASN A 33 9.31 28.47 4.66
C ASN A 33 9.86 27.45 5.67
N GLN A 34 10.74 27.90 6.54
CA GLN A 34 11.30 27.13 7.65
C GLN A 34 10.26 26.95 8.74
N ASP A 35 9.68 25.73 8.83
CA ASP A 35 9.12 25.24 10.09
C ASP A 35 10.26 24.82 11.03
N PRO A 36 10.19 25.11 12.34
CA PRO A 36 11.28 24.84 13.26
C PRO A 36 11.53 23.35 13.39
N ALA A 37 12.70 22.92 12.94
CA ALA A 37 13.19 21.56 13.06
C ALA A 37 13.33 21.16 14.53
N ASP A 38 12.77 20.00 14.88
CA ASP A 38 12.99 19.33 16.16
C ASP A 38 14.48 18.91 16.25
N PRO A 39 15.26 19.36 17.25
CA PRO A 39 16.73 19.23 17.22
C PRO A 39 17.30 17.89 17.67
N ALA A 40 16.51 16.79 17.69
CA ALA A 40 16.89 15.59 18.43
C ALA A 40 17.29 14.35 17.61
N LEU A 41 17.16 14.33 16.27
CA LEU A 41 17.67 13.19 15.48
C LEU A 41 18.81 13.65 14.56
N GLY A 42 20.03 13.18 14.82
CA GLY A 42 21.15 13.33 13.91
C GLY A 42 20.81 12.74 12.54
N SER A 43 21.29 13.33 11.46
CA SER A 43 20.96 12.99 10.07
C SER A 43 21.17 11.52 9.68
N GLN A 44 21.91 10.74 10.48
CA GLN A 44 22.19 9.32 10.27
C GLN A 44 21.08 8.36 10.77
N ASP A 45 20.20 8.77 11.69
CA ASP A 45 19.14 7.90 12.25
C ASP A 45 17.76 8.16 11.64
N ARG A 46 17.71 8.91 10.54
CA ARG A 46 16.46 9.26 9.87
C ARG A 46 15.89 8.07 9.10
N LEU A 47 14.61 7.73 9.38
CA LEU A 47 13.86 6.74 8.62
C LEU A 47 13.14 7.43 7.46
N VAL A 48 13.44 7.04 6.23
CA VAL A 48 12.79 7.57 5.02
C VAL A 48 12.02 6.44 4.33
N LEU A 49 10.75 6.68 4.00
CA LEU A 49 9.89 5.74 3.31
C LEU A 49 9.49 6.29 1.93
N TYR A 50 9.91 5.63 0.88
CA TYR A 50 9.38 5.82 -0.46
C TYR A 50 8.15 4.93 -0.64
N HIS A 51 7.01 5.53 -0.94
CA HIS A 51 5.74 4.80 -1.00
C HIS A 51 4.79 5.40 -2.04
N TRP A 52 3.76 4.66 -2.38
CA TRP A 52 2.59 5.19 -3.06
C TRP A 52 1.34 4.93 -2.21
N THR A 53 0.53 5.96 -1.98
CA THR A 53 -0.62 5.89 -1.06
C THR A 53 -1.62 4.79 -1.41
N GLN A 54 -1.75 4.43 -2.70
CA GLN A 54 -2.65 3.37 -3.17
C GLN A 54 -2.00 1.99 -3.22
N SER A 55 -0.69 1.87 -3.03
CA SER A 55 -0.02 0.57 -2.95
C SER A 55 -0.42 -0.16 -1.67
N PHE A 56 -0.94 -1.39 -1.82
CA PHE A 56 -1.35 -2.21 -0.68
C PHE A 56 -0.18 -2.54 0.25
N SER A 57 0.98 -2.89 -0.32
CA SER A 57 2.21 -3.13 0.45
C SER A 57 2.68 -1.88 1.19
N SER A 58 2.61 -0.70 0.54
CA SER A 58 2.91 0.58 1.19
C SER A 58 1.96 0.89 2.34
N GLN A 59 0.67 0.61 2.19
CA GLN A 59 -0.32 0.80 3.25
C GLN A 59 -0.02 -0.04 4.48
N LYS A 60 0.39 -1.31 4.30
CA LYS A 60 0.81 -2.20 5.41
C LYS A 60 2.00 -1.62 6.17
N VAL A 61 3.04 -1.20 5.48
CA VAL A 61 4.25 -0.60 6.09
C VAL A 61 3.92 0.70 6.81
N ARG A 62 3.17 1.59 6.20
CA ARG A 62 2.76 2.87 6.81
C ARG A 62 1.93 2.67 8.07
N LEU A 63 1.03 1.67 8.08
CA LEU A 63 0.27 1.30 9.27
C LEU A 63 1.18 0.82 10.40
N VAL A 64 2.16 -0.03 10.10
CA VAL A 64 3.15 -0.51 11.10
C VAL A 64 3.96 0.66 11.66
N ILE A 65 4.47 1.56 10.82
CA ILE A 65 5.18 2.77 11.25
C ILE A 65 4.32 3.62 12.19
N ALA A 66 3.05 3.83 11.83
CA ALA A 66 2.14 4.64 12.61
C ALA A 66 1.72 3.97 13.94
N GLU A 67 1.49 2.65 13.97
CA GLU A 67 1.17 1.90 15.19
C GLU A 67 2.37 1.81 16.15
N LYS A 68 3.59 1.76 15.62
CA LYS A 68 4.81 1.82 16.43
C LYS A 68 5.15 3.24 16.88
N GLY A 69 4.48 4.26 16.36
CA GLY A 69 4.76 5.66 16.68
C GLY A 69 6.11 6.16 16.16
N LEU A 70 6.65 5.56 15.11
CA LEU A 70 7.98 5.90 14.59
C LEU A 70 7.96 7.22 13.80
N PRO A 71 8.91 8.14 14.05
CA PRO A 71 9.11 9.28 13.18
C PRO A 71 9.64 8.78 11.82
N CYS A 72 8.95 9.15 10.74
CA CYS A 72 9.30 8.72 9.40
C CYS A 72 9.03 9.85 8.41
N GLU A 73 10.01 10.12 7.55
CA GLU A 73 9.82 10.97 6.39
C GLU A 73 9.19 10.15 5.27
N GLU A 74 7.96 10.49 4.89
CA GLU A 74 7.27 9.84 3.79
C GLU A 74 7.51 10.60 2.48
N ARG A 75 7.99 9.89 1.44
CA ARG A 75 8.17 10.40 0.07
C ARG A 75 7.28 9.64 -0.88
N ASP A 76 6.31 10.34 -1.44
CA ASP A 76 5.35 9.73 -2.37
C ASP A 76 5.98 9.54 -3.76
N VAL A 77 5.89 8.32 -4.28
CA VAL A 77 6.34 7.91 -5.63
C VAL A 77 5.11 7.64 -6.47
N SER A 78 4.85 8.49 -7.45
CA SER A 78 3.65 8.38 -8.28
C SER A 78 3.73 7.24 -9.29
N MET A 79 3.04 6.13 -9.01
CA MET A 79 2.91 5.02 -9.97
C MET A 79 2.20 5.44 -11.28
N PRO A 80 1.11 6.24 -11.24
CA PRO A 80 0.46 6.73 -12.47
C PRO A 80 1.34 7.64 -13.32
N LEU A 81 2.30 8.36 -12.73
CA LEU A 81 3.26 9.19 -13.46
C LEU A 81 4.56 8.47 -13.81
N LEU A 82 4.60 7.16 -13.55
CA LEU A 82 5.73 6.29 -13.84
C LEU A 82 7.05 6.70 -13.13
N GLU A 83 6.97 7.41 -11.99
CA GLU A 83 8.15 7.84 -11.22
C GLU A 83 8.97 6.64 -10.71
N HIS A 84 8.32 5.51 -10.44
CA HIS A 84 8.98 4.25 -10.09
C HIS A 84 9.85 3.67 -11.18
N LYS A 85 9.75 4.17 -12.42
CA LYS A 85 10.53 3.78 -13.59
C LYS A 85 11.63 4.79 -13.93
N GLU A 86 11.73 5.86 -13.19
CA GLU A 86 12.80 6.83 -13.37
C GLU A 86 14.14 6.26 -12.86
N PRO A 87 15.27 6.55 -13.51
CA PRO A 87 16.57 5.95 -13.17
C PRO A 87 16.96 6.13 -11.70
N TRP A 88 16.61 7.25 -11.09
CA TRP A 88 16.88 7.51 -9.67
C TRP A 88 16.21 6.51 -8.76
N PHE A 89 14.94 6.13 -9.04
CA PHE A 89 14.20 5.16 -8.23
C PHE A 89 14.64 3.73 -8.54
N MET A 90 14.92 3.42 -9.80
CA MET A 90 15.44 2.12 -10.20
C MET A 90 16.79 1.80 -9.56
N ARG A 91 17.63 2.82 -9.29
CA ARG A 91 18.86 2.65 -8.50
C ARG A 91 18.59 2.28 -7.04
N LEU A 92 17.47 2.72 -6.46
CA LEU A 92 17.04 2.32 -5.11
C LEU A 92 16.45 0.91 -5.12
N ASN A 93 15.65 0.58 -6.13
CA ASN A 93 14.99 -0.71 -6.25
C ASN A 93 14.80 -1.09 -7.72
N LEU A 94 15.64 -2.00 -8.21
CA LEU A 94 15.50 -2.59 -9.57
C LEU A 94 14.16 -3.32 -9.76
N GLY A 95 13.50 -3.69 -8.66
CA GLY A 95 12.15 -4.22 -8.66
C GLY A 95 11.10 -3.20 -9.09
N GLU A 96 11.38 -1.89 -9.18
CA GLU A 96 10.43 -0.80 -9.50
C GLU A 96 9.18 -0.83 -8.62
N GLU A 97 9.28 -1.36 -7.42
CA GLU A 97 8.15 -1.55 -6.50
C GLU A 97 8.29 -0.65 -5.28
N VAL A 98 7.17 -0.24 -4.76
CA VAL A 98 7.05 0.43 -3.47
C VAL A 98 6.34 -0.52 -2.49
N PRO A 99 6.68 -0.48 -1.19
CA PRO A 99 7.52 0.50 -0.48
C PRO A 99 9.02 0.21 -0.53
N VAL A 100 9.83 1.26 -0.35
CA VAL A 100 11.26 1.15 -0.08
C VAL A 100 11.57 1.99 1.16
N ILE A 101 12.31 1.46 2.14
CA ILE A 101 12.84 2.24 3.25
C ILE A 101 14.34 2.47 3.09
N ILE A 102 14.77 3.64 3.55
CA ILE A 102 16.17 3.95 3.81
C ILE A 102 16.29 4.29 5.29
N HIS A 103 17.17 3.58 5.99
CA HIS A 103 17.51 3.87 7.38
C HIS A 103 18.97 3.55 7.61
N ARG A 104 19.77 4.57 7.98
CA ARG A 104 21.22 4.50 7.99
C ARG A 104 21.73 4.07 6.61
N ASP A 105 22.57 3.03 6.54
CA ASP A 105 23.11 2.48 5.29
C ASP A 105 22.25 1.34 4.68
N ASN A 106 21.05 1.08 5.24
CA ASN A 106 20.19 0.00 4.77
C ASN A 106 19.12 0.53 3.81
N ILE A 107 19.03 -0.07 2.65
CA ILE A 107 17.95 0.11 1.67
C ILE A 107 17.19 -1.22 1.59
N ILE A 108 15.90 -1.22 1.95
CA ILE A 108 15.07 -2.43 2.00
C ILE A 108 13.78 -2.18 1.21
N SER A 109 13.48 -3.06 0.27
CA SER A 109 12.37 -2.90 -0.68
C SER A 109 11.25 -3.95 -0.56
N ASP A 110 11.47 -5.06 0.14
CA ASP A 110 10.41 -6.03 0.42
C ASP A 110 9.63 -5.62 1.67
N TYR A 111 8.30 -5.51 1.59
CA TYR A 111 7.48 -5.02 2.70
C TYR A 111 7.54 -5.92 3.94
N ASN A 112 7.72 -7.24 3.77
CA ASN A 112 7.87 -8.16 4.89
C ASN A 112 9.22 -7.98 5.58
N GLN A 113 10.29 -7.83 4.79
CA GLN A 113 11.62 -7.51 5.32
C GLN A 113 11.65 -6.14 5.99
N ILE A 114 10.92 -5.16 5.46
CA ILE A 114 10.76 -3.84 6.08
C ILE A 114 10.10 -3.96 7.45
N ILE A 115 9.01 -4.71 7.57
CA ILE A 115 8.32 -4.93 8.85
C ILE A 115 9.24 -5.64 9.84
N ASP A 116 9.91 -6.71 9.43
CA ASP A 116 10.84 -7.45 10.27
C ASP A 116 12.03 -6.59 10.72
N TYR A 117 12.53 -5.73 9.83
CA TYR A 117 13.57 -4.76 10.16
C TYR A 117 13.10 -3.76 11.22
N MET A 118 11.87 -3.24 11.08
CA MET A 118 11.31 -2.32 12.07
C MET A 118 11.06 -2.99 13.42
N GLU A 119 10.57 -4.22 13.45
CA GLU A 119 10.38 -4.97 14.71
C GLU A 119 11.71 -5.23 15.42
N LYS A 120 12.77 -5.52 14.68
CA LYS A 120 14.10 -5.81 15.23
C LYS A 120 14.84 -4.57 15.70
N ASN A 121 14.79 -3.46 14.95
CA ASN A 121 15.67 -2.32 15.17
C ASN A 121 15.02 -1.15 15.94
N PHE A 122 13.68 -1.11 16.00
CA PHE A 122 12.94 -0.08 16.74
C PHE A 122 12.22 -0.72 17.92
N THR A 123 12.97 -0.89 19.01
CA THR A 123 12.51 -1.45 20.28
C THR A 123 12.72 -0.44 21.40
N GLY A 124 11.95 -0.52 22.48
CA GLY A 124 12.06 0.38 23.63
C GLY A 124 10.74 0.50 24.39
N GLU A 125 10.77 1.11 25.56
CA GLU A 125 9.61 1.25 26.45
C GLU A 125 8.43 2.01 25.81
N ASN A 126 8.73 2.94 24.91
CA ASN A 126 7.73 3.78 24.24
C ASN A 126 7.39 3.32 22.81
N VAL A 127 7.94 2.19 22.36
CA VAL A 127 7.73 1.66 21.01
C VAL A 127 6.86 0.41 21.07
N THR A 128 5.70 0.45 20.43
CA THR A 128 4.79 -0.69 20.38
C THR A 128 5.43 -1.87 19.64
N GLN A 129 5.50 -3.03 20.27
CA GLN A 129 5.88 -4.29 19.65
C GLN A 129 4.62 -4.93 19.04
N LEU A 130 4.63 -5.13 17.73
CA LEU A 130 3.50 -5.75 17.00
C LEU A 130 3.69 -7.26 16.81
N ILE A 131 4.93 -7.74 16.86
CA ILE A 131 5.26 -9.16 16.87
C ILE A 131 5.75 -9.53 18.29
N PRO A 132 5.04 -10.39 19.02
CA PRO A 132 5.44 -10.85 20.36
C PRO A 132 6.78 -11.56 20.37
N GLU A 133 7.36 -11.71 21.56
CA GLU A 133 8.62 -12.43 21.77
C GLU A 133 8.61 -13.84 21.17
N PRO A 134 9.71 -14.23 20.49
CA PRO A 134 9.87 -15.58 19.94
C PRO A 134 9.68 -16.67 20.99
N GLY A 135 9.04 -17.78 20.59
CA GLY A 135 8.78 -18.91 21.48
C GLY A 135 7.47 -18.82 22.27
N SER A 136 6.79 -17.68 22.29
CA SER A 136 5.44 -17.59 22.87
C SER A 136 4.37 -18.17 21.93
N LEU A 137 3.29 -18.68 22.50
CA LEU A 137 2.12 -19.13 21.71
C LEU A 137 1.53 -17.99 20.88
N LEU A 138 1.56 -16.76 21.41
CA LEU A 138 1.09 -15.59 20.73
C LEU A 138 1.94 -15.26 19.50
N HIS A 139 3.25 -15.38 19.59
CA HIS A 139 4.19 -15.22 18.46
C HIS A 139 3.83 -16.16 17.30
N SER A 140 3.72 -17.47 17.60
CA SER A 140 3.38 -18.47 16.58
C SER A 140 2.04 -18.18 15.90
N ARG A 141 1.06 -17.73 16.67
CA ARG A 141 -0.28 -17.37 16.16
C ARG A 141 -0.22 -16.14 15.25
N VAL A 142 0.53 -15.11 15.61
CA VAL A 142 0.72 -13.91 14.80
C VAL A 142 1.38 -14.25 13.45
N LEU A 143 2.42 -15.09 13.46
CA LEU A 143 3.08 -15.52 12.23
C LEU A 143 2.17 -16.36 11.33
N GLN A 144 1.35 -17.25 11.92
CA GLN A 144 0.36 -18.04 11.16
C GLN A 144 -0.64 -17.14 10.43
N TYR A 145 -1.16 -16.09 11.10
CA TYR A 145 -2.07 -15.13 10.43
C TYR A 145 -1.35 -14.24 9.43
N ARG A 146 -0.09 -13.88 9.68
CA ARG A 146 0.73 -13.18 8.69
C ARG A 146 0.83 -14.01 7.40
N GLU A 147 1.20 -15.28 7.51
CA GLU A 147 1.31 -16.19 6.36
C GLU A 147 -0.04 -16.32 5.63
N LEU A 148 -1.12 -16.54 6.36
CA LEU A 148 -2.47 -16.66 5.80
C LEU A 148 -2.88 -15.41 5.03
N LEU A 149 -2.70 -14.22 5.59
CA LEU A 149 -3.11 -12.96 4.97
C LEU A 149 -2.19 -12.54 3.81
N ASP A 150 -0.90 -12.87 3.89
CA ASP A 150 0.06 -12.61 2.81
C ASP A 150 -0.08 -13.59 1.64
N SER A 151 -0.68 -14.78 1.87
CA SER A 151 -1.01 -15.72 0.79
C SER A 151 -2.19 -15.27 -0.09
N LEU A 152 -2.98 -14.29 0.35
CA LEU A 152 -4.09 -13.77 -0.43
C LEU A 152 -3.60 -13.02 -1.68
N PRO A 153 -4.08 -13.33 -2.88
CA PRO A 153 -3.66 -12.69 -4.12
C PRO A 153 -4.29 -11.30 -4.27
N MET A 154 -3.86 -10.34 -3.41
CA MET A 154 -4.46 -9.01 -3.32
C MET A 154 -4.29 -8.17 -4.58
N ASP A 155 -3.23 -8.42 -5.36
CA ASP A 155 -3.02 -7.83 -6.68
C ASP A 155 -4.07 -8.35 -7.69
N ALA A 156 -4.37 -9.66 -7.68
CA ALA A 156 -5.40 -10.25 -8.51
C ALA A 156 -6.80 -9.73 -8.14
N TYR A 157 -7.12 -9.62 -6.83
CA TYR A 157 -8.37 -8.98 -6.41
C TYR A 157 -8.45 -7.52 -6.87
N THR A 158 -7.35 -6.77 -6.72
CA THR A 158 -7.32 -5.35 -7.10
C THR A 158 -7.51 -5.18 -8.61
N HIS A 159 -6.69 -5.83 -9.42
CA HIS A 159 -6.77 -5.73 -10.88
C HIS A 159 -8.06 -6.33 -11.40
N GLY A 160 -8.41 -7.53 -10.93
CA GLY A 160 -9.61 -8.23 -11.37
C GLY A 160 -10.90 -7.47 -11.07
N CYS A 161 -11.06 -6.89 -9.88
CA CYS A 161 -12.24 -6.07 -9.57
C CYS A 161 -12.30 -4.76 -10.35
N ILE A 162 -11.17 -4.20 -10.76
CA ILE A 162 -11.13 -3.03 -11.66
C ILE A 162 -11.53 -3.42 -13.08
N LEU A 163 -11.04 -4.56 -13.56
CA LEU A 163 -11.32 -5.06 -14.91
C LEU A 163 -12.75 -5.62 -15.04
N HIS A 164 -13.28 -6.17 -13.95
CA HIS A 164 -14.60 -6.83 -13.87
C HIS A 164 -15.46 -6.22 -12.75
N PRO A 165 -15.87 -4.94 -12.88
CA PRO A 165 -16.65 -4.25 -11.84
C PRO A 165 -18.02 -4.89 -11.60
N GLU A 166 -18.51 -5.72 -12.51
CA GLU A 166 -19.76 -6.49 -12.36
C GLU A 166 -19.71 -7.53 -11.24
N LEU A 167 -18.52 -7.91 -10.78
CA LEU A 167 -18.31 -8.83 -9.65
C LEU A 167 -18.29 -8.12 -8.29
N THR A 168 -18.41 -6.81 -8.29
CA THR A 168 -18.32 -5.95 -7.10
C THR A 168 -19.66 -5.25 -6.84
N THR A 169 -19.85 -4.80 -5.60
CA THR A 169 -21.02 -4.02 -5.18
C THR A 169 -20.51 -2.77 -4.47
N ASP A 170 -20.91 -1.58 -4.94
CA ASP A 170 -20.45 -0.29 -4.37
C ASP A 170 -18.94 -0.08 -4.38
N SER A 171 -18.26 -0.52 -5.45
CA SER A 171 -16.85 -0.23 -5.64
C SER A 171 -16.60 1.28 -5.62
N MET A 172 -15.56 1.70 -4.90
CA MET A 172 -15.11 3.10 -4.87
C MET A 172 -14.33 3.48 -6.14
N ILE A 173 -14.07 2.52 -7.01
CA ILE A 173 -13.32 2.72 -8.25
C ILE A 173 -14.25 3.38 -9.28
N PRO A 174 -13.83 4.51 -9.86
CA PRO A 174 -14.62 5.17 -10.90
C PRO A 174 -14.79 4.27 -12.12
N LYS A 175 -15.98 4.26 -12.73
CA LYS A 175 -16.28 3.42 -13.91
C LYS A 175 -15.34 3.68 -15.10
N TYR A 176 -14.78 4.89 -15.24
CA TYR A 176 -13.79 5.18 -16.28
C TYR A 176 -12.42 4.54 -16.03
N ALA A 177 -12.10 4.19 -14.77
CA ALA A 177 -10.81 3.57 -14.44
C ALA A 177 -10.60 2.23 -15.17
N THR A 178 -11.66 1.46 -15.35
CA THR A 178 -11.61 0.19 -16.11
C THR A 178 -11.14 0.44 -17.55
N ALA A 179 -11.73 1.40 -18.25
CA ALA A 179 -11.35 1.73 -19.62
C ALA A 179 -9.92 2.28 -19.70
N GLU A 180 -9.52 3.10 -18.72
CA GLU A 180 -8.18 3.66 -18.65
C GLU A 180 -7.13 2.61 -18.36
N ILE A 181 -7.37 1.69 -17.43
CA ILE A 181 -6.47 0.57 -17.15
C ILE A 181 -6.36 -0.35 -18.36
N ARG A 182 -7.47 -0.72 -19.02
CA ARG A 182 -7.43 -1.51 -20.25
C ARG A 182 -6.62 -0.82 -21.36
N ARG A 183 -6.75 0.50 -21.49
CA ARG A 183 -5.94 1.29 -22.42
C ARG A 183 -4.44 1.28 -22.04
N HIS A 184 -4.13 1.46 -20.76
CA HIS A 184 -2.74 1.40 -20.28
C HIS A 184 -2.13 0.02 -20.48
N LEU A 185 -2.90 -1.05 -20.26
CA LEU A 185 -2.47 -2.41 -20.52
C LEU A 185 -2.20 -2.66 -22.01
N ALA A 186 -3.12 -2.21 -22.87
CA ALA A 186 -2.94 -2.34 -24.33
C ALA A 186 -1.72 -1.54 -24.85
N ASN A 187 -1.43 -0.41 -24.22
CA ASN A 187 -0.32 0.46 -24.60
C ASN A 187 0.99 0.15 -23.86
N ALA A 188 0.94 -0.63 -22.77
CA ALA A 188 2.11 -0.89 -21.93
C ALA A 188 3.30 -1.46 -22.71
N SER A 189 3.04 -2.37 -23.67
CA SER A 189 4.09 -2.90 -24.55
C SER A 189 4.69 -1.84 -25.47
N THR A 190 3.88 -0.86 -25.90
CA THR A 190 4.30 0.20 -26.81
C THR A 190 4.98 1.36 -26.06
N GLU A 191 4.52 1.67 -24.86
CA GLU A 191 5.12 2.70 -23.99
C GLU A 191 6.48 2.27 -23.46
N LEU A 192 6.66 0.97 -23.25
CA LEU A 192 7.92 0.37 -22.83
C LEU A 192 9.02 0.50 -23.86
N MET A 193 8.68 0.38 -25.15
CA MET A 193 9.65 0.60 -26.25
C MET A 193 10.02 2.09 -26.44
N LYS A 194 9.24 3.01 -25.85
CA LYS A 194 9.49 4.46 -25.94
C LYS A 194 10.37 5.02 -24.83
N LEU A 195 10.59 4.27 -23.75
CA LEU A 195 11.56 4.61 -22.73
C LEU A 195 12.92 4.24 -23.27
N ASP A 196 13.48 5.17 -24.03
CA ASP A 196 14.81 5.06 -24.60
C ASP A 196 15.84 5.15 -23.47
N HIS A 197 16.28 3.99 -23.00
CA HIS A 197 17.33 3.87 -21.99
C HIS A 197 18.71 3.88 -22.65
N GLU A 198 18.92 4.73 -23.66
CA GLU A 198 20.21 4.86 -24.36
C GLU A 198 21.34 5.18 -23.37
N ASP A 199 21.01 5.83 -22.23
CA ASP A 199 21.99 6.22 -21.23
C ASP A 199 22.34 5.12 -20.18
N GLU A 200 21.52 4.08 -20.01
CA GLU A 200 21.77 3.02 -19.02
C GLU A 200 21.39 1.60 -19.51
N PRO A 201 22.21 0.98 -20.38
CA PRO A 201 21.90 -0.34 -20.97
C PRO A 201 21.77 -1.48 -19.95
N GLN A 202 22.37 -1.35 -18.76
CA GLN A 202 22.30 -2.35 -17.69
C GLN A 202 20.90 -2.52 -17.08
N LEU A 203 20.03 -1.52 -17.22
CA LEU A 203 18.68 -1.54 -16.69
C LEU A 203 17.65 -2.11 -17.68
N THR A 204 18.00 -2.22 -18.95
CA THR A 204 17.07 -2.59 -20.04
C THR A 204 16.59 -4.04 -19.92
N GLU A 205 17.48 -5.00 -19.70
CA GLU A 205 17.11 -6.43 -19.62
C GLU A 205 16.26 -6.79 -18.39
N PRO A 206 16.63 -6.38 -17.16
CA PRO A 206 15.77 -6.57 -15.98
C PRO A 206 14.38 -5.94 -16.16
N TYR A 207 14.31 -4.77 -16.77
CA TYR A 207 13.09 -4.05 -17.06
C TYR A 207 12.18 -4.82 -18.02
N LEU A 208 12.68 -5.29 -19.17
CA LEU A 208 11.92 -6.07 -20.14
C LEU A 208 11.40 -7.39 -19.55
N SER A 209 12.23 -8.09 -18.78
CA SER A 209 11.83 -9.33 -18.09
C SER A 209 10.66 -9.09 -17.13
N LYS A 210 10.75 -8.03 -16.36
CA LYS A 210 9.68 -7.64 -15.40
C LYS A 210 8.38 -7.30 -16.13
N GLN A 211 8.45 -6.56 -17.22
CA GLN A 211 7.27 -6.19 -17.98
C GLN A 211 6.55 -7.40 -18.57
N LYS A 212 7.29 -8.38 -19.10
CA LYS A 212 6.70 -9.64 -19.55
C LYS A 212 5.95 -10.36 -18.42
N LYS A 213 6.55 -10.41 -17.21
CA LYS A 213 5.91 -11.00 -16.02
C LYS A 213 4.65 -10.25 -15.60
N LEU A 214 4.69 -8.91 -15.61
CA LEU A 214 3.55 -8.07 -15.27
C LEU A 214 2.41 -8.26 -16.27
N MET A 215 2.68 -8.26 -17.56
CA MET A 215 1.69 -8.50 -18.61
C MET A 215 1.03 -9.88 -18.46
N ALA A 216 1.81 -10.93 -18.20
CA ALA A 216 1.29 -12.27 -17.97
C ALA A 216 0.33 -12.31 -16.76
N LYS A 217 0.73 -11.69 -15.64
CA LYS A 217 -0.13 -11.57 -14.44
C LYS A 217 -1.43 -10.83 -14.74
N ILE A 218 -1.38 -9.75 -15.48
CA ILE A 218 -2.58 -8.96 -15.78
C ILE A 218 -3.54 -9.73 -16.69
N LEU A 219 -3.03 -10.47 -17.68
CA LEU A 219 -3.85 -11.36 -18.53
C LEU A 219 -4.52 -12.45 -17.68
N GLU A 220 -3.84 -13.00 -16.67
CA GLU A 220 -4.43 -13.93 -15.72
C GLU A 220 -5.52 -13.26 -14.87
N HIS A 221 -5.26 -12.03 -14.38
CA HIS A 221 -6.21 -11.25 -13.59
C HIS A 221 -7.44 -10.78 -14.37
N ASP A 222 -7.39 -10.71 -15.71
CA ASP A 222 -8.52 -10.43 -16.59
C ASP A 222 -9.38 -11.69 -16.87
N ASN A 223 -8.98 -12.85 -16.35
CA ASN A 223 -9.75 -14.08 -16.48
C ASN A 223 -10.85 -14.15 -15.42
N VAL A 224 -12.11 -13.99 -15.85
CA VAL A 224 -13.30 -14.00 -14.96
C VAL A 224 -13.43 -15.30 -14.17
N ASN A 225 -13.11 -16.46 -14.77
CA ASN A 225 -13.23 -17.74 -14.08
C ASN A 225 -12.16 -17.88 -12.99
N TYR A 226 -10.94 -17.45 -13.27
CA TYR A 226 -9.88 -17.36 -12.27
C TYR A 226 -10.29 -16.42 -11.13
N LEU A 227 -10.78 -15.23 -11.45
CA LEU A 227 -11.23 -14.26 -10.45
C LEU A 227 -12.39 -14.80 -9.59
N LYS A 228 -13.40 -15.46 -10.19
CA LYS A 228 -14.49 -16.09 -9.44
C LYS A 228 -13.98 -17.18 -8.50
N LYS A 229 -13.00 -17.97 -8.93
CA LYS A 229 -12.38 -19.00 -8.10
C LYS A 229 -11.71 -18.38 -6.87
N ILE A 230 -10.78 -17.44 -7.07
CA ILE A 230 -10.04 -16.83 -5.95
C ILE A 230 -10.95 -16.01 -5.02
N LEU A 231 -12.04 -15.43 -5.53
CA LEU A 231 -13.08 -14.81 -4.70
C LEU A 231 -13.87 -15.84 -3.87
N GLY A 232 -14.03 -17.05 -4.36
CA GLY A 232 -14.58 -18.17 -3.59
C GLY A 232 -13.63 -18.59 -2.47
N ASP A 233 -12.34 -18.73 -2.80
CA ASP A 233 -11.27 -19.08 -1.83
C ASP A 233 -11.15 -17.99 -0.74
N LEU A 234 -11.30 -16.70 -1.11
CA LEU A 234 -11.39 -15.60 -0.15
C LEU A 234 -12.52 -15.79 0.86
N GLY A 235 -13.69 -16.24 0.40
CA GLY A 235 -14.83 -16.54 1.27
C GLY A 235 -14.45 -17.55 2.35
N MET A 236 -13.76 -18.63 2.00
CA MET A 236 -13.32 -19.66 2.95
C MET A 236 -12.30 -19.12 3.98
N VAL A 237 -11.37 -18.26 3.55
CA VAL A 237 -10.42 -17.61 4.46
C VAL A 237 -11.14 -16.68 5.44
N LEU A 238 -12.12 -15.91 4.97
CA LEU A 238 -12.91 -15.04 5.85
C LEU A 238 -13.81 -15.81 6.81
N ASP A 239 -14.33 -17.00 6.43
CA ASP A 239 -15.03 -17.92 7.32
C ASP A 239 -14.13 -18.45 8.44
N GLN A 240 -12.90 -18.79 8.10
CA GLN A 240 -11.90 -19.22 9.08
C GLN A 240 -11.60 -18.09 10.08
N ILE A 241 -11.43 -16.85 9.60
CA ILE A 241 -11.18 -15.68 10.45
C ILE A 241 -12.40 -15.37 11.34
N GLU A 242 -13.61 -15.46 10.80
CA GLU A 242 -14.86 -15.29 11.57
C GLU A 242 -14.94 -16.28 12.73
N ALA A 243 -14.68 -17.57 12.46
CA ALA A 243 -14.67 -18.63 13.47
C ALA A 243 -13.60 -18.39 14.55
N GLU A 244 -12.43 -17.90 14.18
CA GLU A 244 -11.38 -17.58 15.15
C GLU A 244 -11.74 -16.36 16.01
N LEU A 245 -12.36 -15.32 15.44
CA LEU A 245 -12.85 -14.17 16.20
C LEU A 245 -13.95 -14.58 17.21
N GLU A 246 -14.86 -15.46 16.80
CA GLU A 246 -15.87 -16.02 17.72
C GLU A 246 -15.23 -16.82 18.84
N LYS A 247 -14.25 -17.66 18.52
CA LYS A 247 -13.47 -18.42 19.52
C LYS A 247 -12.76 -17.49 20.51
N ARG A 248 -12.15 -16.39 20.06
CA ARG A 248 -11.54 -15.39 20.95
C ARG A 248 -12.59 -14.77 21.86
N LYS A 249 -13.76 -14.44 21.35
CA LYS A 249 -14.86 -13.88 22.15
C LYS A 249 -15.29 -14.83 23.26
N LEU A 250 -15.34 -16.13 23.01
CA LEU A 250 -15.63 -17.16 24.02
C LEU A 250 -14.50 -17.33 25.04
N GLU A 251 -13.23 -17.39 24.56
CA GLU A 251 -12.04 -17.56 25.43
C GLU A 251 -11.88 -16.39 26.42
N TYR A 252 -12.22 -15.16 26.02
CA TYR A 252 -12.04 -13.96 26.83
C TYR A 252 -13.37 -13.43 27.39
N GLN A 253 -14.40 -14.27 27.44
CA GLN A 253 -15.70 -13.89 27.98
C GLN A 253 -15.58 -13.44 29.43
N GLY A 254 -16.12 -12.25 29.74
CA GLY A 254 -16.05 -11.67 31.08
C GLY A 254 -14.77 -10.86 31.37
N GLN A 255 -13.78 -10.86 30.51
CA GLN A 255 -12.62 -9.99 30.62
C GLN A 255 -12.92 -8.59 30.04
N LYS A 256 -12.46 -7.55 30.75
CA LYS A 256 -12.59 -6.16 30.29
C LYS A 256 -11.38 -5.80 29.40
N CYS A 257 -11.31 -6.37 28.23
CA CYS A 257 -10.29 -6.03 27.24
C CYS A 257 -10.92 -5.87 25.86
N GLU A 258 -10.24 -5.11 24.99
CA GLU A 258 -10.60 -5.02 23.59
C GLU A 258 -10.08 -6.27 22.87
N LEU A 259 -10.97 -6.96 22.16
CA LEU A 259 -10.62 -8.23 21.51
C LEU A 259 -10.11 -8.00 20.10
N TRP A 260 -8.95 -8.61 19.81
CA TRP A 260 -8.28 -8.63 18.54
C TRP A 260 -8.14 -10.08 18.01
N LEU A 261 -7.61 -10.27 16.82
CA LEU A 261 -7.53 -11.57 16.16
C LEU A 261 -6.77 -12.61 17.00
N CYS A 262 -5.72 -12.20 17.71
CA CYS A 262 -4.91 -13.07 18.54
C CYS A 262 -5.25 -13.05 20.03
N GLY A 263 -6.19 -12.22 20.48
CA GLY A 263 -6.60 -12.06 21.88
C GLY A 263 -6.77 -10.62 22.30
N CYS A 264 -6.38 -10.27 23.54
CA CYS A 264 -6.50 -8.91 24.08
C CYS A 264 -5.35 -7.95 23.68
N VAL A 265 -4.36 -8.44 22.95
CA VAL A 265 -3.20 -7.65 22.53
C VAL A 265 -3.32 -7.35 21.04
N PHE A 266 -3.20 -6.07 20.68
CA PHE A 266 -3.13 -5.66 19.28
C PHE A 266 -1.77 -6.06 18.68
N THR A 267 -1.78 -6.70 17.53
CA THR A 267 -0.59 -7.31 16.92
C THR A 267 -0.49 -7.00 15.42
N LEU A 268 0.61 -7.43 14.79
CA LEU A 268 0.78 -7.35 13.34
C LEU A 268 -0.36 -8.07 12.58
N ALA A 269 -0.89 -9.16 13.13
CA ALA A 269 -2.02 -9.87 12.51
C ALA A 269 -3.25 -8.97 12.33
N ASP A 270 -3.50 -8.10 13.31
CA ASP A 270 -4.61 -7.14 13.25
C ASP A 270 -4.36 -6.02 12.25
N VAL A 271 -3.12 -5.54 12.16
CA VAL A 271 -2.70 -4.56 11.14
C VAL A 271 -2.95 -5.11 9.74
N LEU A 272 -2.49 -6.33 9.48
CA LEU A 272 -2.61 -6.99 8.17
C LEU A 272 -4.08 -7.30 7.82
N LEU A 273 -4.86 -7.82 8.77
CA LEU A 273 -6.29 -8.07 8.56
C LEU A 273 -7.04 -6.76 8.29
N GLY A 274 -6.79 -5.74 9.08
CA GLY A 274 -7.43 -4.43 8.89
C GLY A 274 -7.11 -3.80 7.53
N ALA A 275 -5.84 -3.85 7.10
CA ALA A 275 -5.43 -3.38 5.78
C ALA A 275 -6.13 -4.17 4.66
N THR A 276 -6.22 -5.50 4.81
CA THR A 276 -6.89 -6.40 3.87
C THR A 276 -8.38 -6.06 3.75
N LEU A 277 -9.09 -5.96 4.87
CA LEU A 277 -10.53 -5.62 4.87
C LEU A 277 -10.78 -4.22 4.30
N HIS A 278 -9.93 -3.25 4.61
CA HIS A 278 -10.02 -1.91 4.03
C HIS A 278 -9.87 -1.96 2.51
N ARG A 279 -8.90 -2.71 1.98
CA ARG A 279 -8.71 -2.90 0.54
C ARG A 279 -9.91 -3.59 -0.10
N LEU A 280 -10.42 -4.66 0.49
CA LEU A 280 -11.60 -5.38 -0.02
C LEU A 280 -12.84 -4.48 -0.03
N LYS A 281 -13.02 -3.64 0.99
CA LYS A 281 -14.11 -2.67 1.01
C LYS A 281 -13.95 -1.60 -0.08
N PHE A 282 -12.74 -1.09 -0.28
CA PHE A 282 -12.43 -0.16 -1.37
C PHE A 282 -12.77 -0.75 -2.74
N LEU A 283 -12.54 -2.04 -2.93
CA LEU A 283 -12.88 -2.77 -4.15
C LEU A 283 -14.37 -3.07 -4.30
N GLY A 284 -15.20 -2.79 -3.28
CA GLY A 284 -16.63 -3.03 -3.30
C GLY A 284 -17.03 -4.47 -3.00
N LEU A 285 -16.23 -5.17 -2.18
CA LEU A 285 -16.47 -6.57 -1.81
C LEU A 285 -17.09 -6.72 -0.42
N SER A 286 -17.17 -5.65 0.39
CA SER A 286 -17.62 -5.72 1.78
C SER A 286 -19.05 -6.20 1.93
N LYS A 287 -19.98 -5.70 1.09
CA LYS A 287 -21.40 -6.11 1.13
C LYS A 287 -21.60 -7.59 0.88
N LYS A 288 -20.75 -8.20 0.05
CA LYS A 288 -20.83 -9.63 -0.27
C LYS A 288 -20.26 -10.51 0.84
N TYR A 289 -19.25 -9.99 1.58
CA TYR A 289 -18.47 -10.87 2.45
C TYR A 289 -18.70 -10.67 3.94
N TRP A 290 -19.17 -9.50 4.43
CA TRP A 290 -19.42 -9.30 5.87
C TRP A 290 -20.52 -8.28 6.20
N GLU A 291 -20.78 -7.30 5.35
CA GLU A 291 -21.81 -6.28 5.62
C GLU A 291 -23.25 -6.79 5.36
N ASP A 292 -23.40 -7.99 4.81
CA ASP A 292 -24.67 -8.71 4.68
C ASP A 292 -25.12 -9.41 5.99
N GLY A 293 -24.30 -9.33 7.04
CA GLY A 293 -24.53 -9.97 8.32
C GLY A 293 -24.04 -11.42 8.43
N SER A 294 -23.42 -11.95 7.37
CA SER A 294 -22.88 -13.33 7.37
C SER A 294 -21.71 -13.53 8.30
N ARG A 295 -20.93 -12.46 8.58
CA ARG A 295 -19.72 -12.49 9.43
C ARG A 295 -19.72 -11.34 10.44
N PRO A 296 -20.53 -11.43 11.52
CA PRO A 296 -20.74 -10.33 12.47
C PRO A 296 -19.51 -10.00 13.31
N ASN A 297 -18.64 -10.98 13.63
CA ASN A 297 -17.43 -10.73 14.37
C ASN A 297 -16.39 -10.03 13.51
N LEU A 298 -16.29 -10.37 12.25
CA LEU A 298 -15.44 -9.70 11.26
C LEU A 298 -15.91 -8.25 11.05
N GLN A 299 -17.22 -8.02 10.92
CA GLN A 299 -17.79 -6.66 10.86
C GLN A 299 -17.42 -5.87 12.11
N SER A 300 -17.65 -6.43 13.29
CA SER A 300 -17.32 -5.79 14.57
C SER A 300 -15.82 -5.50 14.71
N PHE A 301 -14.95 -6.40 14.26
CA PHE A 301 -13.51 -6.18 14.19
C PHE A 301 -13.19 -4.99 13.28
N PHE A 302 -13.75 -4.96 12.07
CA PHE A 302 -13.51 -3.90 11.10
C PHE A 302 -13.96 -2.53 11.62
N ASP A 303 -15.11 -2.46 12.28
CA ASP A 303 -15.63 -1.22 12.89
C ASP A 303 -14.74 -0.70 14.02
N ARG A 304 -14.07 -1.58 14.76
CA ARG A 304 -13.11 -1.19 15.80
C ARG A 304 -11.81 -0.70 15.22
N ILE A 305 -11.23 -1.44 14.27
CA ILE A 305 -9.91 -1.13 13.75
C ILE A 305 -9.88 0.20 12.99
N GLN A 306 -10.97 0.56 12.30
CA GLN A 306 -11.10 1.86 11.63
C GLN A 306 -11.05 3.06 12.60
N LYS A 307 -11.36 2.85 13.89
CA LYS A 307 -11.31 3.90 14.92
C LYS A 307 -9.91 4.16 15.45
N ARG A 308 -8.95 3.25 15.20
CA ARG A 308 -7.56 3.43 15.63
C ARG A 308 -6.92 4.63 14.94
N PHE A 309 -6.06 5.34 15.69
CA PHE A 309 -5.39 6.54 15.17
C PHE A 309 -4.58 6.26 13.91
N ALA A 310 -3.77 5.19 13.90
CA ALA A 310 -2.94 4.82 12.77
C ALA A 310 -3.77 4.54 11.50
N PHE A 311 -4.88 3.82 11.64
CA PHE A 311 -5.78 3.54 10.51
C PHE A 311 -6.41 4.81 9.95
N ARG A 312 -6.89 5.71 10.81
CA ARG A 312 -7.43 7.00 10.37
C ARG A 312 -6.38 7.90 9.72
N LYS A 313 -5.16 7.91 10.26
CA LYS A 313 -4.04 8.69 9.73
C LYS A 313 -3.58 8.19 8.35
N VAL A 314 -3.44 6.87 8.19
CA VAL A 314 -2.82 6.26 7.00
C VAL A 314 -3.83 5.98 5.90
N LEU A 315 -4.97 5.40 6.24
CA LEU A 315 -5.99 4.97 5.28
C LEU A 315 -7.12 5.99 5.15
N GLY A 316 -7.40 6.73 6.23
CA GLY A 316 -8.49 7.70 6.27
C GLY A 316 -9.86 7.02 6.13
N ASP A 317 -10.86 7.81 5.72
CA ASP A 317 -12.13 7.28 5.23
C ASP A 317 -11.89 6.74 3.81
N ILE A 318 -12.59 5.67 3.43
CA ILE A 318 -12.50 5.06 2.09
C ILE A 318 -12.74 6.08 0.97
N HIS A 319 -13.62 7.05 1.20
CA HIS A 319 -13.85 8.16 0.26
C HIS A 319 -12.65 9.11 0.12
N THR A 320 -11.91 9.36 1.21
CA THR A 320 -10.71 10.22 1.17
C THR A 320 -9.52 9.52 0.53
N THR A 321 -9.46 8.19 0.58
CA THR A 321 -8.42 7.39 -0.09
C THR A 321 -8.39 7.66 -1.60
N LEU A 322 -9.56 7.78 -2.24
CA LEU A 322 -9.64 8.12 -3.66
C LEU A 322 -9.14 9.55 -3.95
N LEU A 323 -9.54 10.51 -3.13
CA LEU A 323 -9.09 11.91 -3.28
C LEU A 323 -7.58 12.05 -3.08
N SER A 324 -7.00 11.35 -2.12
CA SER A 324 -5.56 11.36 -1.86
C SER A 324 -4.74 10.77 -3.02
N ALA A 325 -5.33 9.89 -3.83
CA ALA A 325 -4.68 9.36 -5.02
C ALA A 325 -4.74 10.31 -6.22
N VAL A 326 -5.87 11.00 -6.39
CA VAL A 326 -6.14 11.81 -7.60
C VAL A 326 -5.53 13.21 -7.50
N VAL A 327 -5.70 13.87 -6.35
CA VAL A 327 -5.33 15.29 -6.19
C VAL A 327 -3.82 15.53 -6.34
N PRO A 328 -2.92 14.80 -5.66
CA PRO A 328 -1.48 15.01 -5.81
C PRO A 328 -1.00 14.75 -7.24
N ASN A 329 -1.54 13.72 -7.90
CA ASN A 329 -1.17 13.38 -9.27
C ASN A 329 -1.63 14.45 -10.27
N ALA A 330 -2.82 15.02 -10.08
CA ALA A 330 -3.30 16.13 -10.89
C ALA A 330 -2.39 17.35 -10.76
N PHE A 331 -1.98 17.73 -9.53
CA PHE A 331 -1.05 18.84 -9.31
C PHE A 331 0.33 18.59 -9.93
N ARG A 332 0.89 17.37 -9.80
CA ARG A 332 2.16 17.01 -10.42
C ARG A 332 2.09 17.05 -11.95
N LEU A 333 0.99 16.57 -12.53
CA LEU A 333 0.78 16.61 -13.98
C LEU A 333 0.76 18.05 -14.49
N VAL A 334 0.03 18.94 -13.80
CA VAL A 334 -0.02 20.38 -14.14
C VAL A 334 1.36 21.03 -14.03
N LYS A 335 2.14 20.67 -13.01
CA LYS A 335 3.50 21.19 -12.81
C LYS A 335 4.48 20.71 -13.91
N ARG A 336 4.36 19.45 -14.38
CA ARG A 336 5.21 18.88 -15.44
C ARG A 336 4.83 19.41 -16.85
N LYS A 337 3.54 19.58 -17.14
CA LYS A 337 3.02 20.07 -18.42
C LYS A 337 1.96 21.12 -18.12
N PRO A 338 2.34 22.39 -17.97
CA PRO A 338 1.35 23.44 -17.74
C PRO A 338 0.35 23.46 -18.91
N PRO A 339 -0.97 23.39 -18.61
CA PRO A 339 -1.98 23.36 -19.64
C PRO A 339 -1.95 24.67 -20.44
N SER A 340 -2.24 24.58 -21.74
CA SER A 340 -2.54 25.77 -22.54
C SER A 340 -3.70 26.54 -21.90
N PHE A 341 -3.86 27.83 -22.21
CA PHE A 341 -4.88 28.69 -21.60
C PHE A 341 -6.29 28.06 -21.59
N PHE A 342 -6.66 27.36 -22.65
CA PHE A 342 -7.93 26.59 -22.73
C PHE A 342 -7.94 25.36 -21.83
N GLY A 343 -6.84 24.65 -21.69
CA GLY A 343 -6.71 23.51 -20.80
C GLY A 343 -6.73 23.91 -19.32
N ALA A 344 -6.18 25.07 -18.97
CA ALA A 344 -6.24 25.62 -17.61
C ALA A 344 -7.68 25.96 -17.21
N SER A 345 -8.46 26.55 -18.11
CA SER A 345 -9.87 26.88 -17.86
C SER A 345 -10.73 25.63 -17.69
N PHE A 346 -10.46 24.56 -18.46
CA PHE A 346 -11.13 23.25 -18.30
C PHE A 346 -10.77 22.55 -16.99
N LEU A 347 -9.48 22.58 -16.59
CA LEU A 347 -9.01 22.04 -15.31
C LEU A 347 -9.58 22.82 -14.13
N MET A 348 -9.62 24.14 -14.19
CA MET A 348 -10.24 24.97 -13.15
C MET A 348 -11.76 24.73 -13.07
N GLY A 349 -12.43 24.55 -14.20
CA GLY A 349 -13.86 24.19 -14.25
C GLY A 349 -14.12 22.80 -13.67
N SER A 350 -13.28 21.81 -13.96
CA SER A 350 -13.41 20.45 -13.42
C SER A 350 -13.07 20.37 -11.93
N LEU A 351 -12.05 21.10 -11.46
CA LEU A 351 -11.71 21.20 -10.03
C LEU A 351 -12.79 21.98 -9.26
N GLY A 352 -13.33 23.05 -9.85
CA GLY A 352 -14.47 23.79 -9.29
C GLY A 352 -15.73 22.93 -9.22
N GLY A 353 -16.00 22.14 -10.26
CA GLY A 353 -17.09 21.17 -10.28
C GLY A 353 -16.92 20.07 -9.22
N MET A 354 -15.74 19.51 -9.08
CA MET A 354 -15.44 18.51 -8.02
C MET A 354 -15.52 19.14 -6.62
N GLY A 355 -15.03 20.36 -6.43
CA GLY A 355 -15.17 21.11 -5.17
C GLY A 355 -16.62 21.38 -4.83
N TYR A 356 -17.44 21.78 -5.81
CA TYR A 356 -18.89 21.98 -5.64
C TYR A 356 -19.61 20.67 -5.32
N PHE A 357 -19.29 19.56 -6.00
CA PHE A 357 -19.84 18.25 -5.70
C PHE A 357 -19.44 17.75 -4.30
N ALA A 358 -18.19 17.93 -3.91
CA ALA A 358 -17.73 17.61 -2.56
C ALA A 358 -18.44 18.45 -1.51
N TYR A 359 -18.59 19.76 -1.73
CA TYR A 359 -19.35 20.66 -0.85
C TYR A 359 -20.84 20.27 -0.78
N TRP A 360 -21.50 20.00 -1.90
CA TRP A 360 -22.89 19.58 -1.94
C TRP A 360 -23.11 18.24 -1.26
N TYR A 361 -22.20 17.26 -1.45
CA TYR A 361 -22.24 15.95 -0.80
C TYR A 361 -22.06 16.07 0.72
N LEU A 362 -21.08 16.85 1.17
CA LEU A 362 -20.85 17.10 2.59
C LEU A 362 -22.04 17.84 3.22
N LYS A 363 -22.60 18.83 2.55
CA LYS A 363 -23.80 19.54 3.00
C LYS A 363 -24.99 18.59 3.14
N LYS A 364 -25.22 17.67 2.21
CA LYS A 364 -26.32 16.70 2.27
C LYS A 364 -26.13 15.63 3.35
N LYS A 365 -24.89 15.35 3.77
CA LYS A 365 -24.58 14.32 4.76
C LYS A 365 -24.55 14.87 6.21
N TYR A 366 -24.32 16.18 6.40
CA TYR A 366 -24.10 16.77 7.70
C TYR A 366 -25.10 17.90 8.08
N ILE A 367 -26.03 18.19 7.19
CA ILE A 367 -27.21 19.07 7.42
C ILE A 367 -28.47 18.31 6.96
#